data_d0082b6d5c4407e8d670f8ec84c9703a
#
_entry.id   d0082b6d5c4407e8d670f8ec84c9703a
#
_cell.length_a   1.000
_cell.length_b   1.000
_cell.length_c   1.000
_cell.angle_alpha   90.00
_cell.angle_beta   90.00
_cell.angle_gamma   90.00
#
_symmetry.space_group_name_H-M   'P 1'
#
loop_
_entity.id
_entity.type
_entity.pdbx_description
1 polymer ?
#
loop_
_entity_poly.entity_id
_entity_poly.type
_entity_poly.pdbx_seq_one_letter_code
_entity_poly.pdbx_strand_id
1 'polypeptide(L)'
;MNDSIKGSLAGVKVIDFSTLLPGPLASLFLAETGAEVIKIERPEIGDEIRLSQPKWNDQSVSFSMLNRGKTVSYTHLTLPTNREV
;
A
#
# COMPACT_ATOMS: atom_id res chain seq x y z
N MET A 1 -26.15 -8.32 3.81
CA MET A 1 -25.68 -8.15 3.36
C MET A 1 -24.78 -8.38 3.68
N ASN A 2 -24.49 -8.59 3.83
CA ASN A 2 -23.75 -8.73 4.03
C ASN A 2 -22.65 -9.26 3.55
N ASP A 3 -22.51 -10.43 3.69
CA ASP A 3 -21.31 -11.02 3.15
C ASP A 3 -21.17 -10.78 1.70
N SER A 4 -22.24 -10.64 1.02
CA SER A 4 -22.20 -10.42 -0.41
C SER A 4 -21.47 -9.12 -0.77
N ILE A 5 -21.39 -8.19 0.15
CA ILE A 5 -20.71 -6.93 -0.14
C ILE A 5 -19.31 -6.86 0.46
N LYS A 6 -18.86 -7.94 1.05
CA LYS A 6 -17.53 -7.93 1.65
C LYS A 6 -16.45 -8.34 0.68
N GLY A 7 -16.80 -8.93 -0.41
CA GLY A 7 -15.82 -9.39 -1.35
C GLY A 7 -15.26 -10.75 -1.01
N SER A 8 -14.67 -11.38 -2.02
CA SER A 8 -14.23 -12.77 -1.88
C SER A 8 -13.00 -12.91 -1.01
N LEU A 9 -12.26 -11.85 -0.79
CA LEU A 9 -11.06 -11.92 0.04
C LEU A 9 -11.26 -11.33 1.43
N ALA A 10 -12.51 -11.21 1.87
CA ALA A 10 -12.79 -10.75 3.21
C ALA A 10 -12.07 -11.65 4.21
N GLY A 11 -11.38 -11.05 5.15
CA GLY A 11 -10.62 -11.79 6.14
C GLY A 11 -9.18 -12.08 5.76
N VAL A 12 -8.80 -11.83 4.53
CA VAL A 12 -7.41 -12.02 4.09
C VAL A 12 -6.62 -10.76 4.40
N LYS A 13 -5.44 -10.93 4.98
CA LYS A 13 -4.56 -9.80 5.28
C LYS A 13 -3.33 -9.89 4.40
N VAL A 14 -3.00 -8.78 3.75
CA VAL A 14 -1.88 -8.72 2.81
C VAL A 14 -0.89 -7.68 3.30
N ILE A 15 0.38 -8.05 3.34
CA ILE A 15 1.45 -7.11 3.67
C ILE A 15 2.12 -6.77 2.35
N ASP A 16 2.09 -5.49 1.99
CA ASP A 16 2.49 -5.01 0.68
C ASP A 16 3.75 -4.16 0.79
N PHE A 17 4.86 -4.67 0.28
CA PHE A 17 6.13 -3.92 0.26
C PHE A 17 6.40 -3.32 -1.11
N SER A 18 5.47 -3.43 -2.04
CA SER A 18 5.72 -2.98 -3.41
C SER A 18 5.67 -1.48 -3.53
N THR A 19 6.27 -0.98 -4.60
CA THR A 19 6.29 0.46 -4.86
C THR A 19 6.00 0.70 -6.34
N LEU A 20 5.73 1.95 -6.64
CA LEU A 20 5.49 2.47 -7.98
C LEU A 20 4.18 1.91 -8.54
N LEU A 21 4.19 1.23 -9.67
CA LEU A 21 2.95 0.92 -10.34
C LEU A 21 2.54 -0.55 -10.34
N PRO A 22 3.35 -1.49 -10.82
CA PRO A 22 2.78 -2.84 -11.04
C PRO A 22 2.37 -3.51 -9.74
N GLY A 23 3.21 -3.45 -8.71
CA GLY A 23 2.89 -4.08 -7.45
C GLY A 23 1.73 -3.42 -6.74
N PRO A 24 1.76 -2.09 -6.59
CA PRO A 24 0.64 -1.41 -5.94
C PRO A 24 -0.68 -1.59 -6.68
N LEU A 25 -0.67 -1.67 -7.99
CA LEU A 25 -1.90 -1.94 -8.73
C LEU A 25 -2.43 -3.33 -8.40
N ALA A 26 -1.55 -4.31 -8.35
CA ALA A 26 -1.97 -5.67 -8.01
C ALA A 26 -2.58 -5.72 -6.61
N SER A 27 -1.94 -5.08 -5.64
CA SER A 27 -2.47 -5.12 -4.29
C SER A 27 -3.73 -4.27 -4.15
N LEU A 28 -3.90 -3.25 -5.00
CA LEU A 28 -5.15 -2.52 -5.04
C LEU A 28 -6.30 -3.44 -5.42
N PHE A 29 -6.10 -4.30 -6.42
CA PHE A 29 -7.14 -5.25 -6.78
C PHE A 29 -7.48 -6.16 -5.60
N LEU A 30 -6.47 -6.57 -4.84
CA LEU A 30 -6.73 -7.39 -3.66
C LEU A 30 -7.54 -6.61 -2.63
N ALA A 31 -7.20 -5.35 -2.42
CA ALA A 31 -7.96 -4.52 -1.48
C ALA A 31 -9.40 -4.37 -1.92
N GLU A 32 -9.61 -4.21 -3.21
CA GLU A 32 -10.96 -4.01 -3.72
C GLU A 32 -11.80 -5.27 -3.68
N THR A 33 -11.17 -6.42 -3.55
CA THR A 33 -11.91 -7.66 -3.37
C THR A 33 -12.06 -8.04 -1.91
N GLY A 34 -11.75 -7.13 -1.01
CA GLY A 34 -12.06 -7.31 0.40
C GLY A 34 -10.89 -7.59 1.31
N ALA A 35 -9.70 -7.78 0.77
CA ALA A 35 -8.54 -8.03 1.61
C ALA A 35 -8.17 -6.78 2.40
N GLU A 36 -7.63 -6.99 3.57
CA GLU A 36 -7.02 -5.90 4.33
C GLU A 36 -5.58 -5.78 3.87
N VAL A 37 -5.24 -4.69 3.18
CA VAL A 37 -3.90 -4.52 2.64
C VAL A 37 -3.17 -3.47 3.47
N ILE A 38 -2.02 -3.85 4.00
CA ILE A 38 -1.17 -2.96 4.77
C ILE A 38 0.06 -2.69 3.95
N LYS A 39 0.22 -1.44 3.52
CA LYS A 39 1.36 -1.04 2.70
C LYS A 39 2.48 -0.58 3.61
N ILE A 40 3.63 -1.19 3.47
CA ILE A 40 4.81 -0.88 4.27
C ILE A 40 5.71 0.04 3.45
N GLU A 41 6.00 1.21 3.98
CA GLU A 41 6.86 2.18 3.32
C GLU A 41 8.07 2.50 4.16
N ARG A 42 9.14 2.91 3.50
CA ARG A 42 10.31 3.41 4.22
C ARG A 42 9.96 4.74 4.88
N PRO A 43 10.42 4.95 6.10
CA PRO A 43 9.94 6.11 6.87
C PRO A 43 10.20 7.46 6.21
N GLU A 44 11.31 7.63 5.56
CA GLU A 44 11.66 8.95 5.05
C GLU A 44 11.29 9.14 3.60
N ILE A 45 11.39 8.10 2.82
CA ILE A 45 11.21 8.20 1.39
C ILE A 45 9.81 7.80 0.98
N GLY A 46 9.31 6.73 1.56
CA GLY A 46 8.03 6.18 1.16
C GLY A 46 8.09 5.59 -0.23
N ASP A 47 6.92 5.44 -0.81
CA ASP A 47 6.79 4.96 -2.19
C ASP A 47 7.13 6.10 -3.13
N GLU A 48 8.00 5.84 -4.08
CA GLU A 48 8.45 6.88 -5.00
C GLU A 48 7.31 7.46 -5.82
N ILE A 49 6.22 6.73 -5.98
CA ILE A 49 5.08 7.27 -6.72
C ILE A 49 4.47 8.48 -6.03
N ARG A 50 4.77 8.69 -4.75
CA ARG A 50 4.30 9.88 -4.06
C ARG A 50 4.83 11.15 -4.67
N LEU A 51 5.91 11.06 -5.42
CA LEU A 51 6.52 12.22 -6.07
C LEU A 51 5.92 12.49 -7.45
N SER A 52 5.06 11.62 -7.93
CA SER A 52 4.48 11.77 -9.25
C SER A 52 3.55 12.95 -9.36
N GLN A 53 3.57 13.59 -10.50
CA GLN A 53 2.57 14.60 -10.83
C GLN A 53 1.41 13.92 -11.55
N PRO A 54 0.23 14.49 -11.52
CA PRO A 54 -0.14 15.74 -10.82
C PRO A 54 -0.36 15.52 -9.34
N LYS A 55 -0.37 16.62 -8.61
CA LYS A 55 -0.63 16.57 -7.17
C LYS A 55 -1.88 17.34 -6.82
N TRP A 56 -2.53 16.88 -5.78
CA TRP A 56 -3.70 17.55 -5.22
C TRP A 56 -3.46 17.68 -3.72
N ASN A 57 -3.46 18.91 -3.22
CA ASN A 57 -3.17 19.18 -1.80
C ASN A 57 -1.84 18.56 -1.40
N ASP A 58 -0.82 18.74 -2.26
CA ASP A 58 0.52 18.24 -2.02
C ASP A 58 0.61 16.72 -1.99
N GLN A 59 -0.41 16.03 -2.46
CA GLN A 59 -0.37 14.58 -2.53
C GLN A 59 -0.47 14.13 -3.98
N SER A 60 0.33 13.14 -4.31
CA SER A 60 0.29 12.59 -5.66
C SER A 60 -1.05 11.95 -5.92
N VAL A 61 -1.68 12.32 -7.01
CA VAL A 61 -2.94 11.72 -7.43
C VAL A 61 -2.72 10.23 -7.75
N SER A 62 -1.61 9.91 -8.40
CA SER A 62 -1.30 8.52 -8.72
C SER A 62 -1.15 7.69 -7.47
N PHE A 63 -0.46 8.21 -6.46
CA PHE A 63 -0.34 7.47 -5.21
C PHE A 63 -1.72 7.21 -4.60
N SER A 64 -2.54 8.24 -4.56
CA SER A 64 -3.86 8.11 -3.93
C SER A 64 -4.72 7.10 -4.65
N MET A 65 -4.67 7.10 -5.98
CA MET A 65 -5.50 6.18 -6.74
C MET A 65 -5.03 4.74 -6.63
N LEU A 66 -3.72 4.53 -6.64
CA LEU A 66 -3.19 3.16 -6.61
C LEU A 66 -3.27 2.54 -5.23
N ASN A 67 -3.32 3.37 -4.20
CA ASN A 67 -3.23 2.84 -2.85
C ASN A 67 -4.46 3.11 -2.00
N ARG A 68 -5.57 3.42 -2.66
CA ARG A 68 -6.80 3.63 -1.91
C ARG A 68 -7.22 2.33 -1.23
N GLY A 69 -7.78 2.46 -0.06
CA GLY A 69 -8.25 1.31 0.69
C GLY A 69 -7.17 0.56 1.43
N LYS A 70 -5.91 1.02 1.34
CA LYS A 70 -4.82 0.38 2.06
C LYS A 70 -4.47 1.16 3.31
N THR A 71 -3.99 0.46 4.32
CA THR A 71 -3.42 1.08 5.50
C THR A 71 -1.93 1.24 5.26
N VAL A 72 -1.41 2.44 5.51
CA VAL A 72 0.02 2.69 5.30
C VAL A 72 0.74 2.62 6.64
N SER A 73 1.85 1.93 6.66
CA SER A 73 2.68 1.82 7.85
C SER A 73 4.12 2.16 7.47
N TYR A 74 4.78 2.96 8.30
CA TYR A 74 6.16 3.32 8.10
C TYR A 74 7.00 2.49 9.04
N THR A 75 7.80 1.63 8.47
CA THR A 75 8.58 0.70 9.28
C THR A 75 10.04 0.78 8.92
N HIS A 76 10.86 0.89 9.95
CA HIS A 76 12.29 0.74 9.77
C HIS A 76 12.54 -0.74 9.68
N LEU A 77 12.68 -1.25 8.52
CA LEU A 77 12.92 -2.66 8.37
C LEU A 77 14.36 -2.99 8.71
N THR A 78 14.81 -2.42 9.80
CA THR A 78 16.16 -2.61 10.23
C THR A 78 16.30 -3.98 10.83
N LEU A 79 17.17 -4.74 10.28
CA LEU A 79 17.40 -6.06 10.81
C LEU A 79 18.36 -5.93 11.98
N PRO A 80 18.12 -6.66 13.03
CA PRO A 80 19.00 -6.53 14.20
C PRO A 80 20.43 -6.86 13.86
N THR A 81 20.63 -7.66 12.91
CA THR A 81 21.94 -7.99 12.55
C THR A 81 22.54 -7.09 11.56
N ASN A 82 21.97 -6.31 11.15
CA ASN A 82 22.37 -5.57 10.11
C ASN A 82 22.75 -4.37 10.30
N ARG A 83 22.84 -4.28 10.64
CA ARG A 83 22.90 -3.32 10.71
C ARG A 83 23.54 -2.91 9.87
N GLU A 84 23.66 -3.28 9.51
CA GLU A 84 24.10 -3.06 8.78
C GLU A 84 24.09 -3.47 7.97
N VAL A 85 23.69 -3.80 7.94
CA VAL A 85 23.54 -4.36 7.21
C VAL A 85 23.56 -4.34 6.81
#